data_153eb2c37dc2ae3c17d7c1a676db33f4
#
_entry.id   153eb2c37dc2ae3c17d7c1a676db33f4
#
_cell.length_a   1.000
_cell.length_b   1.000
_cell.length_c   1.000
_cell.angle_alpha   90.00
_cell.angle_beta   90.00
_cell.angle_gamma   90.00
#
_symmetry.space_group_name_H-M   'P 1'
#
loop_
_entity.id
_entity.type
_entity.pdbx_description
1 polymer ?
#
loop_
_entity_poly.entity_id
_entity_poly.type
_entity_poly.pdbx_seq_one_letter_code
_entity_poly.pdbx_strand_id
1 'polypeptide(L)'
;NRERLLNDQVMGKFLEKLMGAPEVKPLLSNEHFSVDGTLLQAWASHASLERIDGQDDPPPPPSGPGEGFGAPKPGKKRAKGDFRGIKLSNKTHRSSVDPDALLCRKSKAHPAQPSYRGHVLMDNRHALIVDCKVTQAVGTGERDAAKAMAADIPGAHQKTLGADKNYDTRGFVAEMRRIGITPHVAQNTARSGGSAIDGRTTRHEGYARSINARRGIEKIMRGKLLQTDAA
;
A
#
# COMPACT_ATOMS: atom_id res chain seq x y z
N ASN A 1 -5.41 -12.68 22.75
CA ASN A 1 -4.07 -12.23 22.35
C ASN A 1 -4.05 -11.50 20.99
N ARG A 2 -4.92 -11.89 20.00
CA ARG A 2 -5.00 -11.25 18.67
C ARG A 2 -5.40 -9.79 18.76
N GLU A 3 -6.44 -9.46 19.53
CA GLU A 3 -6.93 -8.09 19.71
C GLU A 3 -5.88 -7.17 20.35
N ARG A 4 -5.06 -7.70 21.25
CA ARG A 4 -3.96 -6.94 21.88
C ARG A 4 -2.82 -6.63 20.92
N LEU A 5 -2.57 -7.51 19.94
CA LEU A 5 -1.53 -7.33 18.91
C LEU A 5 -2.00 -6.42 17.77
N LEU A 6 -3.30 -6.35 17.52
CA LEU A 6 -3.91 -5.47 16.50
C LEU A 6 -4.08 -4.02 16.97
N ASN A 7 -3.77 -3.74 18.24
CA ASN A 7 -3.79 -2.39 18.74
C ASN A 7 -2.59 -1.61 18.17
N ASP A 8 -2.85 -0.62 17.32
CA ASP A 8 -1.83 0.24 16.69
C ASP A 8 -0.83 0.83 17.67
N GLN A 9 -1.27 1.08 18.92
CA GLN A 9 -0.41 1.58 19.96
C GLN A 9 0.71 0.61 20.37
N VAL A 10 0.50 -0.70 20.28
CA VAL A 10 1.55 -1.68 20.64
C VAL A 10 2.67 -1.68 19.60
N MET A 11 2.33 -1.67 18.32
CA MET A 11 3.34 -1.63 17.24
C MET A 11 4.06 -0.28 17.22
N GLY A 12 3.33 0.83 17.35
CA GLY A 12 3.91 2.16 17.44
C GLY A 12 4.90 2.29 18.60
N LYS A 13 4.50 1.90 19.82
CA LYS A 13 5.37 1.89 20.99
C LYS A 13 6.58 0.96 20.85
N PHE A 14 6.42 -0.18 20.18
CA PHE A 14 7.53 -1.08 19.89
C PHE A 14 8.56 -0.42 18.97
N LEU A 15 8.10 0.17 17.86
CA LEU A 15 8.98 0.87 16.92
C LEU A 15 9.65 2.09 17.60
N GLU A 16 8.91 2.88 18.35
CA GLU A 16 9.45 4.03 19.11
C GLU A 16 10.58 3.58 20.05
N LYS A 17 10.33 2.53 20.85
CA LYS A 17 11.33 1.97 21.76
C LYS A 17 12.54 1.44 21.01
N LEU A 18 12.33 0.74 19.88
CA LEU A 18 13.40 0.19 19.05
C LEU A 18 14.26 1.33 18.43
N MET A 19 13.61 2.34 17.84
CA MET A 19 14.31 3.49 17.24
C MET A 19 15.01 4.35 18.30
N GLY A 20 14.52 4.35 19.53
CA GLY A 20 15.14 5.04 20.67
C GLY A 20 16.35 4.32 21.28
N ALA A 21 16.57 3.04 20.94
CA ALA A 21 17.66 2.26 21.50
C ALA A 21 19.05 2.83 21.10
N PRO A 22 20.01 2.92 22.04
CA PRO A 22 21.33 3.47 21.77
C PRO A 22 22.07 2.77 20.63
N GLU A 23 21.84 1.47 20.46
CA GLU A 23 22.47 0.63 19.43
C GLU A 23 21.87 0.89 18.04
N VAL A 24 20.61 1.32 17.96
CA VAL A 24 19.90 1.56 16.70
C VAL A 24 20.10 2.99 16.20
N LYS A 25 20.18 3.97 17.10
CA LYS A 25 20.35 5.39 16.71
C LYS A 25 21.50 5.65 15.73
N PRO A 26 22.71 5.09 15.87
CA PRO A 26 23.80 5.30 14.93
C PRO A 26 23.53 4.71 13.53
N LEU A 27 22.59 3.77 13.42
CA LEU A 27 22.22 3.12 12.17
C LEU A 27 21.25 3.96 11.34
N LEU A 28 20.62 4.97 11.91
CA LEU A 28 19.68 5.85 11.23
C LEU A 28 20.40 7.03 10.57
N SER A 29 19.97 7.39 9.36
CA SER A 29 20.42 8.62 8.70
C SER A 29 19.68 9.83 9.22
N ASN A 30 18.41 9.66 9.56
CA ASN A 30 17.43 10.71 9.85
C ASN A 30 17.23 11.74 8.71
N GLU A 31 17.80 11.50 7.52
CA GLU A 31 17.82 12.44 6.39
C GLU A 31 17.15 11.86 5.14
N HIS A 32 17.36 10.57 4.89
CA HIS A 32 16.96 9.94 3.64
C HIS A 32 16.02 8.79 3.89
N PHE A 33 14.78 8.94 3.44
CA PHE A 33 13.71 7.97 3.66
C PHE A 33 13.15 7.45 2.35
N SER A 34 12.50 6.29 2.40
CA SER A 34 11.66 5.75 1.35
C SER A 34 10.32 5.31 1.91
N VAL A 35 9.26 5.49 1.14
CA VAL A 35 7.92 5.03 1.47
C VAL A 35 7.37 4.14 0.38
N ASP A 36 6.67 3.09 0.80
CA ASP A 36 5.93 2.21 -0.12
C ASP A 36 4.70 1.63 0.58
N GLY A 37 3.75 1.12 -0.21
CA GLY A 37 2.55 0.49 0.26
C GLY A 37 2.32 -0.87 -0.38
N THR A 38 1.72 -1.80 0.37
CA THR A 38 1.33 -3.11 -0.13
C THR A 38 -0.10 -3.45 0.25
N LEU A 39 -0.75 -4.30 -0.55
CA LEU A 39 -2.03 -4.88 -0.17
C LEU A 39 -1.81 -6.02 0.82
N LEU A 40 -2.52 -5.95 1.94
CA LEU A 40 -2.63 -7.01 2.94
C LEU A 40 -4.00 -7.66 2.76
N GLN A 41 -4.02 -8.90 2.32
CA GLN A 41 -5.26 -9.65 2.19
C GLN A 41 -5.85 -9.88 3.58
N ALA A 42 -7.14 -9.53 3.74
CA ALA A 42 -7.88 -9.83 4.96
C ALA A 42 -8.12 -11.33 5.08
N TRP A 43 -8.37 -11.80 6.29
CA TRP A 43 -8.78 -13.20 6.52
C TRP A 43 -10.19 -13.50 5.99
N ALA A 44 -10.96 -12.46 5.67
CA ALA A 44 -12.29 -12.56 5.08
C ALA A 44 -12.25 -13.10 3.65
N SER A 45 -13.15 -14.01 3.32
CA SER A 45 -13.30 -14.54 1.97
C SER A 45 -14.42 -13.83 1.21
N HIS A 46 -14.53 -14.04 -0.10
CA HIS A 46 -15.70 -13.57 -0.88
C HIS A 46 -17.03 -14.16 -0.40
N ALA A 47 -17.00 -15.34 0.22
CA ALA A 47 -18.21 -15.98 0.75
C ALA A 47 -18.80 -15.26 1.97
N SER A 48 -18.02 -14.41 2.64
CA SER A 48 -18.50 -13.58 3.76
C SER A 48 -19.07 -12.22 3.32
N LEU A 49 -19.08 -11.93 2.03
CA LEU A 49 -19.61 -10.66 1.52
C LEU A 49 -21.13 -10.72 1.44
N GLU A 50 -21.77 -9.84 2.16
CA GLU A 50 -23.22 -9.66 2.23
C GLU A 50 -23.60 -8.28 1.70
N ARG A 51 -24.82 -8.15 1.19
CA ARG A 51 -25.32 -6.86 0.73
C ARG A 51 -25.55 -5.92 1.91
N ILE A 52 -25.15 -4.66 1.74
CA ILE A 52 -25.31 -3.61 2.75
C ILE A 52 -26.76 -3.27 3.00
N ASP A 53 -27.66 -3.47 1.99
CA ASP A 53 -29.08 -3.21 2.08
C ASP A 53 -29.88 -4.35 2.75
N GLY A 54 -29.20 -5.41 3.18
CA GLY A 54 -29.82 -6.58 3.83
C GLY A 54 -30.66 -7.45 2.92
N GLN A 55 -30.65 -7.23 1.61
CA GLN A 55 -31.33 -8.10 0.65
C GLN A 55 -30.41 -9.25 0.23
N ASP A 56 -31.01 -10.36 -0.14
CA ASP A 56 -30.26 -11.48 -0.74
C ASP A 56 -29.73 -11.09 -2.12
N ASP A 57 -28.56 -11.63 -2.46
CA ASP A 57 -28.03 -11.50 -3.80
C ASP A 57 -29.00 -12.19 -4.80
N PRO A 58 -29.17 -11.60 -6.00
CA PRO A 58 -29.99 -12.23 -7.03
C PRO A 58 -29.43 -13.63 -7.34
N PRO A 59 -30.30 -14.62 -7.57
CA PRO A 59 -29.85 -15.96 -7.91
C PRO A 59 -28.91 -15.90 -9.12
N PRO A 60 -27.88 -16.74 -9.16
CA PRO A 60 -26.99 -16.79 -10.31
C PRO A 60 -27.81 -17.09 -11.57
N PRO A 61 -27.48 -16.49 -12.72
CA PRO A 61 -28.20 -16.75 -13.96
C PRO A 61 -28.25 -18.25 -14.23
N PRO A 62 -29.38 -18.78 -14.68
CA PRO A 62 -29.54 -20.20 -14.91
C PRO A 62 -28.44 -20.71 -15.84
N SER A 63 -27.74 -21.74 -15.39
CA SER A 63 -26.77 -22.45 -16.22
C SER A 63 -27.56 -23.12 -17.36
N GLY A 64 -27.24 -22.80 -18.61
CA GLY A 64 -27.85 -23.50 -19.73
C GLY A 64 -27.59 -25.02 -19.66
N PRO A 65 -28.43 -25.84 -20.26
CA PRO A 65 -28.24 -27.29 -20.28
C PRO A 65 -26.87 -27.62 -20.87
N GLY A 66 -26.02 -28.28 -20.07
CA GLY A 66 -24.66 -28.66 -20.44
C GLY A 66 -23.53 -27.81 -19.81
N GLU A 67 -23.84 -26.80 -19.01
CA GLU A 67 -22.81 -26.02 -18.31
C GLU A 67 -22.62 -26.50 -16.87
N GLY A 68 -21.57 -27.25 -16.61
CA GLY A 68 -21.15 -27.57 -15.25
C GLY A 68 -20.82 -26.30 -14.48
N PHE A 69 -21.09 -26.29 -13.17
CA PHE A 69 -20.81 -25.19 -12.25
C PHE A 69 -19.34 -24.77 -12.39
N GLY A 70 -19.07 -23.69 -13.10
CA GLY A 70 -17.74 -23.13 -13.15
C GLY A 70 -17.02 -23.05 -14.49
N ALA A 71 -17.47 -23.67 -15.56
CA ALA A 71 -16.80 -23.58 -16.86
C ALA A 71 -17.22 -22.31 -17.65
N PRO A 72 -16.28 -21.48 -18.14
CA PRO A 72 -16.61 -20.37 -19.04
C PRO A 72 -17.08 -20.92 -20.38
N LYS A 73 -18.11 -20.32 -20.98
CA LYS A 73 -18.53 -20.62 -22.36
C LYS A 73 -17.35 -20.46 -23.31
N PRO A 74 -17.14 -21.37 -24.30
CA PRO A 74 -16.15 -21.18 -25.33
C PRO A 74 -16.34 -19.80 -26.00
N GLY A 75 -15.31 -18.94 -25.94
CA GLY A 75 -15.33 -17.60 -26.53
C GLY A 75 -15.79 -16.46 -25.61
N LYS A 76 -16.39 -16.69 -24.44
CA LYS A 76 -16.66 -15.64 -23.45
C LYS A 76 -15.66 -15.72 -22.29
N LYS A 77 -14.76 -14.76 -22.22
CA LYS A 77 -13.93 -14.56 -21.02
C LYS A 77 -14.88 -14.20 -19.88
N ARG A 78 -14.80 -14.92 -18.73
CA ARG A 78 -15.49 -14.51 -17.50
C ARG A 78 -15.21 -13.04 -17.26
N ALA A 79 -16.26 -12.26 -16.97
CA ALA A 79 -16.07 -10.86 -16.56
C ALA A 79 -15.14 -10.84 -15.34
N LYS A 80 -14.02 -10.16 -15.48
CA LYS A 80 -12.97 -10.11 -14.45
C LYS A 80 -13.55 -9.47 -13.19
N GLY A 81 -13.73 -10.24 -12.13
CA GLY A 81 -14.19 -9.75 -10.83
C GLY A 81 -15.57 -10.18 -10.39
N ASP A 82 -16.27 -11.05 -11.16
CA ASP A 82 -17.54 -11.60 -10.73
C ASP A 82 -17.33 -12.86 -9.86
N PHE A 83 -17.93 -12.85 -8.70
CA PHE A 83 -17.98 -14.02 -7.82
C PHE A 83 -19.37 -14.67 -8.01
N ARG A 84 -19.42 -15.92 -8.48
CA ARG A 84 -20.67 -16.64 -8.77
C ARG A 84 -21.64 -15.88 -9.70
N GLY A 85 -21.13 -15.07 -10.64
CA GLY A 85 -21.94 -14.26 -11.54
C GLY A 85 -22.44 -12.93 -10.95
N ILE A 86 -22.08 -12.61 -9.71
CA ILE A 86 -22.48 -11.38 -9.00
C ILE A 86 -21.35 -10.37 -9.07
N LYS A 87 -21.67 -9.13 -9.45
CA LYS A 87 -20.71 -8.03 -9.47
C LYS A 87 -20.59 -7.44 -8.07
N LEU A 88 -19.54 -7.86 -7.35
CA LEU A 88 -19.23 -7.34 -6.02
C LEU A 88 -18.59 -5.95 -6.09
N SER A 89 -19.01 -5.05 -5.19
CA SER A 89 -18.40 -3.73 -5.02
C SER A 89 -18.50 -3.25 -3.57
N ASN A 90 -17.58 -2.40 -3.13
CA ASN A 90 -17.59 -1.78 -1.79
C ASN A 90 -18.80 -0.87 -1.54
N LYS A 91 -19.57 -0.53 -2.56
CA LYS A 91 -20.82 0.25 -2.44
C LYS A 91 -22.04 -0.62 -2.11
N THR A 92 -21.99 -1.88 -2.48
CA THR A 92 -23.13 -2.80 -2.38
C THR A 92 -22.90 -3.96 -1.43
N HIS A 93 -21.62 -4.31 -1.16
CA HIS A 93 -21.27 -5.46 -0.33
C HIS A 93 -20.24 -5.11 0.72
N ARG A 94 -20.36 -5.76 1.87
CA ARG A 94 -19.43 -5.68 3.00
C ARG A 94 -19.25 -7.08 3.56
N SER A 95 -18.06 -7.39 4.08
CA SER A 95 -17.84 -8.66 4.77
C SER A 95 -18.53 -8.67 6.13
N SER A 96 -19.25 -9.73 6.44
CA SER A 96 -19.82 -9.96 7.78
C SER A 96 -18.77 -10.39 8.80
N VAL A 97 -17.63 -10.94 8.34
CA VAL A 97 -16.53 -11.38 9.21
C VAL A 97 -15.54 -10.25 9.49
N ASP A 98 -15.30 -9.38 8.51
CA ASP A 98 -14.36 -8.26 8.61
C ASP A 98 -14.93 -7.05 7.83
N PRO A 99 -15.80 -6.26 8.48
CA PRO A 99 -16.50 -5.16 7.83
C PRO A 99 -15.60 -4.03 7.33
N ASP A 100 -14.40 -3.89 7.87
CA ASP A 100 -13.45 -2.83 7.51
C ASP A 100 -12.57 -3.20 6.32
N ALA A 101 -12.50 -4.50 5.96
CA ALA A 101 -11.78 -4.96 4.80
C ALA A 101 -12.51 -4.59 3.50
N LEU A 102 -11.86 -3.82 2.64
CA LEU A 102 -12.43 -3.38 1.38
C LEU A 102 -11.97 -4.24 0.21
N LEU A 103 -12.89 -4.47 -0.75
CA LEU A 103 -12.55 -5.12 -2.01
C LEU A 103 -11.54 -4.27 -2.78
N CYS A 104 -10.36 -4.80 -2.95
CA CYS A 104 -9.27 -4.15 -3.67
C CYS A 104 -8.55 -5.13 -4.61
N ARG A 105 -8.02 -4.61 -5.71
CA ARG A 105 -7.24 -5.40 -6.69
C ARG A 105 -5.77 -5.03 -6.61
N LYS A 106 -4.90 -6.02 -6.57
CA LYS A 106 -3.45 -5.79 -6.69
C LYS A 106 -3.08 -5.28 -8.09
N SER A 107 -3.75 -5.79 -9.12
CA SER A 107 -3.61 -5.34 -10.50
C SER A 107 -4.85 -5.69 -11.31
N LYS A 108 -4.94 -5.18 -12.55
CA LYS A 108 -6.02 -5.54 -13.48
C LYS A 108 -6.10 -7.06 -13.77
N ALA A 109 -5.02 -7.79 -13.53
CA ALA A 109 -4.95 -9.23 -13.78
C ALA A 109 -5.52 -10.09 -12.62
N HIS A 110 -5.64 -9.52 -11.42
CA HIS A 110 -6.09 -10.24 -10.22
C HIS A 110 -7.53 -9.90 -9.88
N PRO A 111 -8.32 -10.84 -9.33
CA PRO A 111 -9.63 -10.54 -8.78
C PRO A 111 -9.52 -9.55 -7.63
N ALA A 112 -10.59 -8.80 -7.36
CA ALA A 112 -10.68 -7.99 -6.14
C ALA A 112 -10.85 -8.93 -4.96
N GLN A 113 -10.18 -8.63 -3.84
CA GLN A 113 -10.28 -9.38 -2.59
C GLN A 113 -10.42 -8.43 -1.40
N PRO A 114 -11.14 -8.83 -0.34
CA PRO A 114 -11.15 -8.08 0.90
C PRO A 114 -9.72 -7.86 1.40
N SER A 115 -9.33 -6.60 1.57
CA SER A 115 -7.94 -6.24 1.84
C SER A 115 -7.84 -4.95 2.61
N TYR A 116 -6.71 -4.80 3.30
CA TYR A 116 -6.18 -3.57 3.86
C TYR A 116 -4.97 -3.10 3.04
N ARG A 117 -4.47 -1.93 3.36
CA ARG A 117 -3.20 -1.43 2.87
C ARG A 117 -2.21 -1.28 4.02
N GLY A 118 -1.09 -1.96 3.90
CA GLY A 118 0.07 -1.74 4.77
C GLY A 118 0.99 -0.70 4.15
N HIS A 119 1.46 0.24 4.95
CA HIS A 119 2.39 1.30 4.55
C HIS A 119 3.63 1.22 5.42
N VAL A 120 4.78 1.41 4.82
CA VAL A 120 6.07 1.35 5.51
C VAL A 120 6.88 2.58 5.16
N LEU A 121 7.47 3.21 6.17
CA LEU A 121 8.51 4.22 6.05
C LEU A 121 9.85 3.60 6.45
N MET A 122 10.84 3.74 5.60
CA MET A 122 12.17 3.15 5.77
C MET A 122 13.23 4.25 5.76
N ASP A 123 14.15 4.22 6.71
CA ASP A 123 15.43 4.95 6.62
C ASP A 123 16.36 4.23 5.64
N ASN A 124 16.92 4.97 4.68
CA ASN A 124 17.67 4.40 3.57
C ASN A 124 19.10 3.98 3.91
N ARG A 125 19.66 4.40 5.06
CA ARG A 125 21.07 4.11 5.39
C ARG A 125 21.32 2.61 5.55
N HIS A 126 20.49 1.94 6.35
CA HIS A 126 20.59 0.50 6.60
C HIS A 126 19.27 -0.25 6.34
N ALA A 127 18.36 0.37 5.57
CA ALA A 127 17.06 -0.20 5.22
C ALA A 127 16.21 -0.56 6.46
N LEU A 128 16.26 0.28 7.51
CA LEU A 128 15.51 0.07 8.74
C LEU A 128 14.09 0.65 8.61
N ILE A 129 13.09 -0.12 8.99
CA ILE A 129 11.71 0.36 9.09
C ILE A 129 11.61 1.27 10.31
N VAL A 130 11.23 2.52 10.08
CA VAL A 130 11.08 3.54 11.13
C VAL A 130 9.63 3.84 11.49
N ASP A 131 8.71 3.59 10.58
CA ASP A 131 7.27 3.68 10.85
C ASP A 131 6.49 2.71 9.94
N CYS A 132 5.34 2.25 10.42
CA CYS A 132 4.39 1.47 9.63
C CYS A 132 2.96 1.81 10.03
N LYS A 133 2.06 1.84 9.04
CA LYS A 133 0.63 2.09 9.24
C LYS A 133 -0.19 1.10 8.42
N VAL A 134 -1.35 0.74 8.94
CA VAL A 134 -2.34 -0.05 8.20
C VAL A 134 -3.60 0.81 8.03
N THR A 135 -4.11 0.86 6.82
CA THR A 135 -5.33 1.61 6.49
C THR A 135 -6.29 0.75 5.69
N GLN A 136 -7.54 1.20 5.59
CA GLN A 136 -8.48 0.62 4.63
C GLN A 136 -7.93 0.80 3.20
N ALA A 137 -8.24 -0.16 2.31
CA ALA A 137 -7.75 -0.18 0.93
C ALA A 137 -8.49 0.85 0.02
N VAL A 138 -8.45 2.13 0.40
CA VAL A 138 -9.01 3.25 -0.39
C VAL A 138 -8.00 3.80 -1.40
N GLY A 139 -8.47 4.44 -2.47
CA GLY A 139 -7.62 4.89 -3.59
C GLY A 139 -6.56 5.92 -3.25
N THR A 140 -6.77 6.77 -2.24
CA THR A 140 -5.81 7.81 -1.79
C THR A 140 -4.96 7.36 -0.61
N GLY A 141 -5.31 6.24 0.04
CA GLY A 141 -4.75 5.79 1.31
C GLY A 141 -3.22 5.72 1.35
N GLU A 142 -2.56 5.32 0.26
CA GLU A 142 -1.09 5.28 0.20
C GLU A 142 -0.47 6.67 0.39
N ARG A 143 -0.99 7.67 -0.33
CA ARG A 143 -0.46 9.03 -0.25
C ARG A 143 -0.78 9.70 1.08
N ASP A 144 -1.96 9.43 1.63
CA ASP A 144 -2.39 10.02 2.90
C ASP A 144 -1.62 9.41 4.07
N ALA A 145 -1.40 8.09 4.07
CA ALA A 145 -0.53 7.44 5.05
C ALA A 145 0.93 7.92 4.95
N ALA A 146 1.45 8.06 3.72
CA ALA A 146 2.81 8.57 3.51
C ALA A 146 2.99 10.00 4.01
N LYS A 147 1.99 10.88 3.82
CA LYS A 147 2.00 12.25 4.36
C LYS A 147 2.03 12.23 5.89
N ALA A 148 1.19 11.40 6.51
CA ALA A 148 1.12 11.29 7.96
C ALA A 148 2.44 10.78 8.54
N MET A 149 3.01 9.69 7.99
CA MET A 149 4.30 9.16 8.43
C MET A 149 5.44 10.16 8.22
N ALA A 150 5.44 10.87 7.08
CA ALA A 150 6.45 11.88 6.77
C ALA A 150 6.40 13.08 7.71
N ALA A 151 5.21 13.50 8.14
CA ALA A 151 5.04 14.59 9.10
C ALA A 151 5.57 14.25 10.49
N ASP A 152 5.55 12.97 10.85
CA ASP A 152 6.02 12.46 12.14
C ASP A 152 7.55 12.27 12.20
N ILE A 153 8.29 12.44 11.07
CA ILE A 153 9.75 12.31 11.06
C ILE A 153 10.40 13.45 11.88
N PRO A 154 11.13 13.12 12.94
CA PRO A 154 11.69 14.13 13.85
C PRO A 154 12.82 14.97 13.21
N GLY A 155 13.09 16.12 13.80
CA GLY A 155 14.17 17.01 13.42
C GLY A 155 13.78 18.08 12.39
N ALA A 156 14.47 19.22 12.45
CA ALA A 156 14.23 20.37 11.56
C ALA A 156 15.17 20.43 10.34
N HIS A 157 16.12 19.48 10.22
CA HIS A 157 17.07 19.42 9.12
C HIS A 157 16.40 19.00 7.81
N GLN A 158 17.08 19.23 6.69
CA GLN A 158 16.59 18.88 5.36
C GLN A 158 16.49 17.36 5.22
N LYS A 159 15.34 16.91 4.73
CA LYS A 159 15.03 15.49 4.52
C LYS A 159 14.62 15.22 3.09
N THR A 160 14.79 13.98 2.65
CA THR A 160 14.34 13.50 1.34
C THR A 160 13.44 12.28 1.51
N LEU A 161 12.40 12.17 0.67
CA LEU A 161 11.49 11.04 0.68
C LEU A 161 11.42 10.42 -0.73
N GLY A 162 11.97 9.21 -0.87
CA GLY A 162 11.86 8.38 -2.06
C GLY A 162 10.49 7.67 -2.13
N ALA A 163 9.81 7.76 -3.28
CA ALA A 163 8.54 7.09 -3.49
C ALA A 163 8.36 6.68 -4.96
N ASP A 164 7.40 5.77 -5.21
CA ASP A 164 7.11 5.32 -6.56
C ASP A 164 6.31 6.36 -7.37
N LYS A 165 6.10 6.09 -8.68
CA LYS A 165 5.38 7.00 -9.59
C LYS A 165 3.91 7.23 -9.24
N ASN A 166 3.28 6.40 -8.37
CA ASN A 166 1.90 6.59 -7.93
C ASN A 166 1.78 7.79 -6.97
N TYR A 167 2.89 8.15 -6.32
CA TYR A 167 2.99 9.33 -5.46
C TYR A 167 3.25 10.63 -6.25
N ASP A 168 3.57 10.55 -7.55
CA ASP A 168 3.80 11.70 -8.40
C ASP A 168 2.51 12.45 -8.70
N THR A 169 2.01 13.18 -7.72
CA THR A 169 0.84 14.04 -7.81
C THR A 169 1.16 15.43 -7.28
N ARG A 170 0.58 16.47 -7.89
CA ARG A 170 0.80 17.86 -7.46
C ARG A 170 0.53 18.05 -5.97
N GLY A 171 -0.57 17.48 -5.46
CA GLY A 171 -0.93 17.59 -4.05
C GLY A 171 0.07 16.91 -3.11
N PHE A 172 0.59 15.72 -3.45
CA PHE A 172 1.59 15.04 -2.63
C PHE A 172 2.93 15.80 -2.64
N VAL A 173 3.40 16.19 -3.82
CA VAL A 173 4.67 16.93 -3.97
C VAL A 173 4.62 18.28 -3.25
N ALA A 174 3.52 19.02 -3.37
CA ALA A 174 3.34 20.28 -2.67
C ALA A 174 3.34 20.11 -1.14
N GLU A 175 2.65 19.07 -0.64
CA GLU A 175 2.59 18.80 0.78
C GLU A 175 3.96 18.42 1.36
N MET A 176 4.73 17.55 0.68
CA MET A 176 6.09 17.20 1.11
C MET A 176 6.97 18.46 1.22
N ARG A 177 6.93 19.31 0.21
CA ARG A 177 7.69 20.59 0.23
C ARG A 177 7.23 21.53 1.35
N ARG A 178 5.91 21.57 1.62
CA ARG A 178 5.35 22.39 2.71
C ARG A 178 5.86 21.98 4.09
N ILE A 179 6.06 20.68 4.32
CA ILE A 179 6.61 20.15 5.59
C ILE A 179 8.16 20.05 5.59
N GLY A 180 8.83 20.68 4.62
CA GLY A 180 10.30 20.74 4.57
C GLY A 180 10.99 19.47 4.06
N ILE A 181 10.24 18.56 3.39
CA ILE A 181 10.77 17.32 2.83
C ILE A 181 10.92 17.46 1.31
N THR A 182 12.10 17.15 0.78
CA THR A 182 12.34 17.10 -0.67
C THR A 182 11.78 15.79 -1.24
N PRO A 183 10.74 15.84 -2.11
CA PRO A 183 10.14 14.63 -2.66
C PRO A 183 11.01 14.06 -3.80
N HIS A 184 11.65 12.94 -3.57
CA HIS A 184 12.37 12.15 -4.57
C HIS A 184 11.44 11.07 -5.15
N VAL A 185 10.34 11.49 -5.73
CA VAL A 185 9.32 10.61 -6.33
C VAL A 185 9.70 10.25 -7.76
N ALA A 186 9.53 8.99 -8.14
CA ALA A 186 9.73 8.56 -9.53
C ALA A 186 8.73 9.26 -10.45
N GLN A 187 9.21 9.88 -11.52
CA GLN A 187 8.37 10.65 -12.44
C GLN A 187 7.33 9.78 -13.17
N ASN A 188 6.10 10.25 -13.23
CA ASN A 188 5.03 9.69 -14.04
C ASN A 188 4.80 10.53 -15.30
N THR A 189 5.67 10.36 -16.28
CA THR A 189 5.62 11.10 -17.54
C THR A 189 4.44 10.70 -18.44
N ALA A 190 3.86 9.51 -18.21
CA ALA A 190 2.70 9.03 -18.97
C ALA A 190 1.36 9.66 -18.50
N ARG A 191 1.36 10.43 -17.42
CA ARG A 191 0.15 11.10 -16.92
C ARG A 191 -0.19 12.30 -17.80
N SER A 192 -1.48 12.50 -18.07
CA SER A 192 -1.97 13.76 -18.65
C SER A 192 -1.58 14.93 -17.76
N GLY A 193 -0.86 15.91 -18.33
CA GLY A 193 -0.27 17.05 -17.61
C GLY A 193 1.13 16.78 -17.02
N GLY A 194 1.74 15.65 -17.32
CA GLY A 194 3.12 15.31 -16.97
C GLY A 194 3.37 15.02 -15.50
N SER A 195 4.65 14.96 -15.12
CA SER A 195 5.12 14.78 -13.76
C SER A 195 5.00 16.07 -12.93
N ALA A 196 4.69 15.94 -11.65
CA ALA A 196 4.76 17.03 -10.68
C ALA A 196 6.21 17.27 -10.17
N ILE A 197 7.12 16.34 -10.42
CA ILE A 197 8.55 16.48 -10.13
C ILE A 197 9.25 17.20 -11.27
N ASP A 198 9.81 18.33 -10.96
CA ASP A 198 10.50 19.20 -11.95
C ASP A 198 12.00 18.89 -12.07
N GLY A 199 12.64 19.50 -13.08
CA GLY A 199 14.06 19.34 -13.36
C GLY A 199 14.99 19.83 -12.25
N ARG A 200 14.54 20.68 -11.32
CA ARG A 200 15.34 21.11 -10.16
C ARG A 200 15.60 19.91 -9.24
N THR A 201 14.58 19.05 -9.05
CA THR A 201 14.70 17.83 -8.26
C THR A 201 15.48 16.75 -9.02
N THR A 202 15.14 16.47 -10.29
CA THR A 202 15.69 15.30 -11.01
C THR A 202 17.15 15.46 -11.41
N ARG A 203 17.65 16.69 -11.58
CA ARG A 203 19.06 16.95 -11.88
C ARG A 203 19.99 16.83 -10.68
N HIS A 204 19.43 16.79 -9.47
CA HIS A 204 20.21 16.63 -8.27
C HIS A 204 20.70 15.17 -8.12
N GLU A 205 21.98 14.98 -7.83
CA GLU A 205 22.58 13.65 -7.68
C GLU A 205 21.86 12.79 -6.63
N GLY A 206 21.43 13.40 -5.53
CA GLY A 206 20.66 12.75 -4.48
C GLY A 206 19.34 12.13 -4.93
N TYR A 207 18.72 12.66 -6.00
CA TYR A 207 17.50 12.08 -6.57
C TYR A 207 17.75 10.66 -7.11
N ALA A 208 18.79 10.47 -7.94
CA ALA A 208 19.13 9.16 -8.49
C ALA A 208 19.49 8.16 -7.37
N ARG A 209 20.22 8.60 -6.35
CA ARG A 209 20.54 7.78 -5.16
C ARG A 209 19.28 7.34 -4.41
N SER A 210 18.33 8.24 -4.16
CA SER A 210 17.06 7.92 -3.50
C SER A 210 16.21 6.95 -4.30
N ILE A 211 16.10 7.13 -5.62
CA ILE A 211 15.37 6.20 -6.50
C ILE A 211 15.98 4.79 -6.47
N ASN A 212 17.31 4.68 -6.38
CA ASN A 212 17.98 3.39 -6.25
C ASN A 212 17.78 2.77 -4.86
N ALA A 213 17.93 3.55 -3.78
CA ALA A 213 17.73 3.08 -2.40
C ALA A 213 16.30 2.56 -2.18
N ARG A 214 15.29 3.15 -2.84
CA ARG A 214 13.90 2.70 -2.81
C ARG A 214 13.72 1.21 -3.16
N ARG A 215 14.63 0.63 -3.95
CA ARG A 215 14.59 -0.82 -4.24
C ARG A 215 14.74 -1.68 -2.98
N GLY A 216 15.33 -1.14 -1.91
CA GLY A 216 15.42 -1.80 -0.60
C GLY A 216 14.03 -2.01 0.01
N ILE A 217 13.20 -0.97 0.04
CA ILE A 217 11.84 -1.07 0.61
C ILE A 217 10.96 -2.06 -0.18
N GLU A 218 11.13 -2.12 -1.52
CA GLU A 218 10.43 -3.11 -2.33
C GLU A 218 10.81 -4.56 -1.97
N LYS A 219 12.08 -4.81 -1.61
CA LYS A 219 12.53 -6.12 -1.14
C LYS A 219 11.91 -6.48 0.20
N ILE A 220 11.87 -5.52 1.14
CA ILE A 220 11.21 -5.69 2.45
C ILE A 220 9.74 -6.06 2.24
N MET A 221 9.02 -5.27 1.45
CA MET A 221 7.59 -5.46 1.20
C MET A 221 7.27 -6.78 0.47
N ARG A 222 8.22 -7.36 -0.25
CA ARG A 222 8.10 -8.67 -0.90
C ARG A 222 8.51 -9.85 -0.02
N GLY A 223 8.87 -9.61 1.25
CA GLY A 223 9.34 -10.63 2.18
C GLY A 223 10.69 -11.27 1.82
N LYS A 224 11.45 -10.68 0.89
CA LYS A 224 12.72 -11.23 0.43
C LYS A 224 13.93 -10.94 1.32
N LEU A 225 13.78 -10.09 2.34
CA LEU A 225 14.86 -9.77 3.28
C LEU A 225 15.06 -10.82 4.37
N LEU A 226 14.13 -11.77 4.53
CA LEU A 226 14.26 -12.88 5.47
C LEU A 226 14.91 -14.14 4.85
N GLN A 227 15.27 -14.09 3.58
CA GLN A 227 16.09 -15.11 2.91
C GLN A 227 17.50 -14.55 2.69
N THR A 228 18.19 -14.17 3.76
CA THR A 228 19.65 -14.10 3.72
C THR A 228 20.15 -15.53 3.82
N ASP A 229 20.78 -15.96 2.75
CA ASP A 229 21.62 -17.08 2.55
C ASP A 229 22.14 -17.73 3.86
N ALA A 230 21.47 -18.80 4.29
CA ALA A 230 22.09 -19.85 5.06
C ALA A 230 22.89 -20.69 4.05
N ALA A 231 24.11 -20.29 3.79
CA ALA A 231 25.15 -21.10 3.18
C ALA A 231 26.26 -21.32 4.19
#